data_4e6c41f1d795c3d04d391a0d7cd50202
#
_entry.id   4e6c41f1d795c3d04d391a0d7cd50202
#
_cell.length_a   1.000
_cell.length_b   1.000
_cell.length_c   1.000
_cell.angle_alpha   90.00
_cell.angle_beta   90.00
_cell.angle_gamma   90.00
#
_symmetry.space_group_name_H-M   'P 1'
#
loop_
_entity.id
_entity.type
_entity.pdbx_description
1 polymer ?
#
loop_
_entity_poly.entity_id
_entity_poly.type
_entity_poly.pdbx_seq_one_letter_code
_entity_poly.pdbx_strand_id
1 'polypeptide(L)'
;MGKHRINNIFDQITTDENLMSAYRKARRNKRMSYATLKFTEDLGGNLLKLQAEIRDGSYTPGQFRTFKIYEPKERVIRAPPFRDRVAQHALINVVGSYLMHGFYYHSYACVKGKGGHLASDVLARKYHELYSLWGGEVWVLKADIHHYFDSIDHGVLKAQLRRIIKDKGVLRLCDLYIDNNGKDVPVGIPVGNLTSQIFANVYLTDLDRYLKEQLRVPYMYRYMDDFVCLFRTRAEAEQCLEQAEIFLRERLKLELNPKTRIYKILHGVDFVGYRHYPDHKRVRKDSIERMNRRIRRYRMRGDMTAQQLLASFTSWSGHAGHADSAHLIQTMTQKVISAISERTI
;
A
#
# COMPACT_ATOMS: atom_id res chain seq x y z
N MET A 1 8.64 -30.28 1.54
CA MET A 1 9.90 -29.71 2.06
C MET A 1 9.57 -28.64 3.09
N GLY A 2 9.92 -28.83 4.36
CA GLY A 2 9.72 -27.84 5.41
C GLY A 2 10.54 -26.60 5.12
N LYS A 3 9.87 -25.44 4.88
CA LYS A 3 10.58 -24.17 4.74
C LYS A 3 11.36 -23.91 6.03
N HIS A 4 12.68 -23.82 5.97
CA HIS A 4 13.49 -23.39 7.10
C HIS A 4 13.03 -22.01 7.54
N ARG A 5 12.51 -21.92 8.77
CA ARG A 5 12.14 -20.63 9.37
C ARG A 5 13.41 -19.83 9.68
N ILE A 6 13.35 -18.54 9.49
CA ILE A 6 14.46 -17.62 9.73
C ILE A 6 14.78 -17.57 11.23
N ASN A 7 16.06 -17.69 11.56
CA ASN A 7 16.56 -17.66 12.93
C ASN A 7 17.92 -16.95 12.99
N ASN A 8 18.36 -16.53 14.18
CA ASN A 8 19.67 -15.93 14.44
C ASN A 8 19.96 -14.68 13.59
N ILE A 9 18.96 -13.83 13.41
CA ILE A 9 19.08 -12.58 12.66
C ILE A 9 18.79 -11.33 13.50
N PHE A 10 18.42 -11.50 14.77
CA PHE A 10 18.07 -10.38 15.65
C PHE A 10 19.21 -9.38 15.79
N ASP A 11 20.46 -9.85 15.97
CA ASP A 11 21.62 -8.99 16.14
C ASP A 11 21.87 -8.10 14.92
N GLN A 12 21.49 -8.55 13.71
CA GLN A 12 21.63 -7.74 12.49
C GLN A 12 20.75 -6.49 12.52
N ILE A 13 19.65 -6.50 13.29
CA ILE A 13 18.76 -5.33 13.42
C ILE A 13 19.48 -4.19 14.11
N THR A 14 20.34 -4.50 15.08
CA THR A 14 21.00 -3.56 15.96
C THR A 14 22.46 -3.28 15.59
N THR A 15 22.94 -3.70 14.41
CA THR A 15 24.26 -3.27 13.93
C THR A 15 24.27 -1.78 13.62
N ASP A 16 25.43 -1.13 13.81
CA ASP A 16 25.60 0.30 13.55
C ASP A 16 25.30 0.65 12.09
N GLU A 17 25.75 -0.20 11.15
CA GLU A 17 25.46 -0.04 9.72
C GLU A 17 23.97 -0.08 9.42
N ASN A 18 23.25 -1.02 10.04
CA ASN A 18 21.81 -1.15 9.82
C ASN A 18 21.04 0.02 10.44
N LEU A 19 21.39 0.45 11.65
CA LEU A 19 20.75 1.59 12.30
C LEU A 19 21.02 2.90 11.53
N MET A 20 22.23 3.11 11.04
CA MET A 20 22.56 4.25 10.19
C MET A 20 21.81 4.20 8.86
N SER A 21 21.69 3.01 8.22
CA SER A 21 20.88 2.81 7.01
C SER A 21 19.40 3.10 7.28
N ALA A 22 18.87 2.62 8.40
CA ALA A 22 17.51 2.85 8.84
C ALA A 22 17.22 4.35 9.06
N TYR A 23 18.11 5.06 9.74
CA TYR A 23 18.03 6.52 9.89
C TYR A 23 18.00 7.24 8.53
N ARG A 24 18.90 6.89 7.60
CA ARG A 24 18.93 7.49 6.26
C ARG A 24 17.62 7.27 5.50
N LYS A 25 17.02 6.09 5.62
CA LYS A 25 15.71 5.78 5.02
C LYS A 25 14.56 6.53 5.71
N ALA A 26 14.53 6.56 7.04
CA ALA A 26 13.49 7.23 7.83
C ALA A 26 13.43 8.74 7.56
N ARG A 27 14.57 9.40 7.35
CA ARG A 27 14.63 10.86 7.08
C ARG A 27 14.34 11.25 5.64
N ARG A 28 14.25 10.29 4.71
CA ARG A 28 14.03 10.58 3.28
C ARG A 28 12.75 11.40 3.10
N ASN A 29 12.84 12.49 2.33
CA ASN A 29 11.76 13.45 2.08
C ASN A 29 11.21 14.18 3.35
N LYS A 30 11.90 14.08 4.51
CA LYS A 30 11.53 14.72 5.77
C LYS A 30 12.72 15.34 6.51
N ARG A 31 13.81 15.62 5.79
CA ARG A 31 15.09 16.09 6.36
C ARG A 31 14.92 17.34 7.22
N MET A 32 14.04 18.26 6.82
CA MET A 32 13.80 19.54 7.49
C MET A 32 12.64 19.50 8.50
N SER A 33 12.08 18.33 8.80
CA SER A 33 11.05 18.25 9.84
C SER A 33 11.68 18.37 11.23
N TYR A 34 11.02 19.10 12.13
CA TYR A 34 11.50 19.32 13.51
C TYR A 34 11.92 18.00 14.20
N ALA A 35 11.10 16.96 14.11
CA ALA A 35 11.41 15.67 14.72
C ALA A 35 12.67 15.00 14.14
N THR A 36 12.93 15.21 12.83
CA THR A 36 14.16 14.71 12.19
C THR A 36 15.36 15.52 12.64
N LEU A 37 15.27 16.85 12.67
CA LEU A 37 16.36 17.73 13.09
C LEU A 37 16.73 17.42 14.55
N LYS A 38 15.77 17.41 15.46
CA LYS A 38 15.96 17.08 16.87
C LYS A 38 16.65 15.73 17.10
N PHE A 39 16.28 14.70 16.32
CA PHE A 39 16.96 13.39 16.41
C PHE A 39 18.39 13.45 15.85
N THR A 40 18.64 14.33 14.89
CA THR A 40 19.94 14.45 14.23
C THR A 40 20.94 15.27 15.05
N GLU A 41 20.48 16.16 15.94
CA GLU A 41 21.34 16.98 16.84
C GLU A 41 22.29 16.12 17.68
N ASP A 42 21.81 14.98 18.18
CA ASP A 42 22.63 13.96 18.83
C ASP A 42 22.40 12.61 18.17
N LEU A 43 22.82 12.48 16.92
CA LEU A 43 22.59 11.28 16.14
C LEU A 43 23.25 10.04 16.76
N GLY A 44 24.49 10.17 17.21
CA GLY A 44 25.25 9.09 17.81
C GLY A 44 24.59 8.58 19.10
N GLY A 45 24.34 9.46 20.06
CA GLY A 45 23.68 9.12 21.32
C GLY A 45 22.28 8.52 21.11
N ASN A 46 21.49 9.10 20.21
CA ASN A 46 20.14 8.61 19.92
C ASN A 46 20.14 7.21 19.26
N LEU A 47 21.10 6.91 18.38
CA LEU A 47 21.24 5.57 17.79
C LEU A 47 21.76 4.56 18.80
N LEU A 48 22.76 4.88 19.62
CA LEU A 48 23.28 4.02 20.69
C LEU A 48 22.20 3.70 21.72
N LYS A 49 21.43 4.70 22.13
CA LYS A 49 20.29 4.51 23.04
C LYS A 49 19.25 3.57 22.44
N LEU A 50 18.87 3.79 21.19
CA LEU A 50 17.91 2.91 20.49
C LEU A 50 18.44 1.48 20.35
N GLN A 51 19.72 1.33 20.05
CA GLN A 51 20.40 0.03 19.97
C GLN A 51 20.33 -0.73 21.31
N ALA A 52 20.70 -0.06 22.40
CA ALA A 52 20.68 -0.66 23.74
C ALA A 52 19.26 -1.12 24.11
N GLU A 53 18.28 -0.24 23.97
CA GLU A 53 16.87 -0.55 24.28
C GLU A 53 16.29 -1.71 23.44
N ILE A 54 16.67 -1.84 22.17
CA ILE A 54 16.25 -2.98 21.35
C ILE A 54 16.92 -4.27 21.82
N ARG A 55 18.21 -4.23 22.16
CA ARG A 55 18.99 -5.40 22.59
C ARG A 55 18.53 -5.94 23.96
N ASP A 56 18.38 -5.06 24.93
CA ASP A 56 17.98 -5.46 26.29
C ASP A 56 16.46 -5.72 26.43
N GLY A 57 15.68 -5.31 25.42
CA GLY A 57 14.25 -5.54 25.41
C GLY A 57 13.40 -4.46 26.04
N SER A 58 13.98 -3.38 26.50
CA SER A 58 13.28 -2.23 27.10
C SER A 58 12.64 -1.30 26.05
N TYR A 59 12.96 -1.49 24.75
CA TYR A 59 12.35 -0.71 23.70
C TYR A 59 10.82 -0.80 23.71
N THR A 60 10.18 0.34 23.83
CA THR A 60 8.73 0.52 23.67
C THR A 60 8.43 1.57 22.62
N PRO A 61 7.49 1.32 21.69
CA PRO A 61 7.04 2.34 20.75
C PRO A 61 6.40 3.52 21.48
N GLY A 62 6.70 4.73 21.00
CA GLY A 62 6.10 5.95 21.54
C GLY A 62 4.68 6.21 21.04
N GLN A 63 4.05 7.25 21.58
CA GLN A 63 2.69 7.63 21.21
C GLN A 63 2.61 8.14 19.77
N PHE A 64 1.55 7.76 19.07
CA PHE A 64 1.27 8.25 17.73
C PHE A 64 0.83 9.71 17.72
N ARG A 65 1.31 10.46 16.74
CA ARG A 65 0.65 11.69 16.33
C ARG A 65 -0.49 11.33 15.37
N THR A 66 -1.71 11.51 15.80
CA THR A 66 -2.91 11.20 15.01
C THR A 66 -3.40 12.44 14.28
N PHE A 67 -3.70 12.31 12.99
CA PHE A 67 -4.33 13.35 12.18
C PHE A 67 -5.16 12.73 11.06
N LYS A 68 -6.13 13.49 10.55
CA LYS A 68 -6.98 13.07 9.43
C LYS A 68 -6.43 13.62 8.12
N ILE A 69 -6.46 12.79 7.08
CA ILE A 69 -6.34 13.21 5.69
C ILE A 69 -7.69 12.99 5.00
N TYR A 70 -8.06 13.89 4.08
CA TYR A 70 -9.38 13.86 3.44
C TYR A 70 -9.32 13.48 1.95
N GLU A 71 -8.13 13.42 1.37
CA GLU A 71 -7.92 13.07 -0.04
C GLU A 71 -7.07 11.80 -0.18
N PRO A 72 -7.45 10.85 -1.04
CA PRO A 72 -8.66 10.75 -1.86
C PRO A 72 -9.92 10.34 -1.07
N LYS A 73 -9.77 9.86 0.15
CA LYS A 73 -10.82 9.50 1.12
C LYS A 73 -10.37 9.91 2.51
N GLU A 74 -11.31 10.16 3.42
CA GLU A 74 -11.00 10.38 4.82
C GLU A 74 -10.29 9.15 5.41
N ARG A 75 -9.12 9.40 6.01
CA ARG A 75 -8.35 8.38 6.72
C ARG A 75 -7.72 8.98 7.96
N VAL A 76 -7.74 8.23 9.04
CA VAL A 76 -7.00 8.53 10.25
C VAL A 76 -5.58 7.98 10.11
N ILE A 77 -4.61 8.87 10.08
CA ILE A 77 -3.19 8.51 10.02
C ILE A 77 -2.60 8.54 11.42
N ARG A 78 -1.94 7.47 11.81
CA ARG A 78 -1.20 7.35 13.07
C ARG A 78 0.30 7.35 12.76
N ALA A 79 0.89 8.54 12.78
CA ALA A 79 2.32 8.71 12.49
C ALA A 79 3.15 8.42 13.75
N PRO A 80 4.07 7.45 13.71
CA PRO A 80 4.96 7.16 14.82
C PRO A 80 6.00 8.26 15.00
N PRO A 81 6.55 8.43 16.21
CA PRO A 81 7.73 9.25 16.45
C PRO A 81 8.88 8.93 15.49
N PHE A 82 9.76 9.89 15.27
CA PHE A 82 10.87 9.68 14.32
C PHE A 82 11.80 8.54 14.76
N ARG A 83 12.08 8.41 16.06
CA ARG A 83 12.83 7.30 16.65
C ARG A 83 12.23 5.94 16.27
N ASP A 84 10.93 5.78 16.40
CA ASP A 84 10.25 4.52 16.08
C ASP A 84 10.23 4.24 14.57
N ARG A 85 10.22 5.28 13.75
CA ARG A 85 10.40 5.10 12.30
C ARG A 85 11.79 4.55 11.97
N VAL A 86 12.83 4.99 12.70
CA VAL A 86 14.18 4.42 12.57
C VAL A 86 14.17 2.94 12.98
N ALA A 87 13.57 2.61 14.12
CA ALA A 87 13.45 1.24 14.60
C ALA A 87 12.66 0.33 13.63
N GLN A 88 11.53 0.82 13.07
CA GLN A 88 10.77 0.10 12.05
C GLN A 88 11.60 -0.15 10.78
N HIS A 89 12.37 0.86 10.33
CA HIS A 89 13.28 0.66 9.20
C HIS A 89 14.39 -0.34 9.52
N ALA A 90 14.94 -0.32 10.73
CA ALA A 90 15.95 -1.28 11.15
C ALA A 90 15.43 -2.72 11.11
N LEU A 91 14.23 -2.96 11.63
CA LEU A 91 13.56 -4.26 11.54
C LEU A 91 13.33 -4.67 10.08
N ILE A 92 12.70 -3.82 9.28
CA ILE A 92 12.32 -4.16 7.89
C ILE A 92 13.54 -4.29 6.97
N ASN A 93 14.63 -3.61 7.23
CA ASN A 93 15.87 -3.82 6.47
C ASN A 93 16.35 -5.27 6.54
N VAL A 94 16.19 -5.91 7.69
CA VAL A 94 16.64 -7.29 7.94
C VAL A 94 15.58 -8.31 7.52
N VAL A 95 14.34 -8.15 7.98
CA VAL A 95 13.31 -9.18 7.76
C VAL A 95 12.53 -9.00 6.46
N GLY A 96 12.54 -7.81 5.88
CA GLY A 96 11.65 -7.45 4.77
C GLY A 96 11.82 -8.33 3.54
N SER A 97 13.05 -8.68 3.15
CA SER A 97 13.31 -9.57 2.01
C SER A 97 12.71 -10.96 2.22
N TYR A 98 12.85 -11.49 3.42
CA TYR A 98 12.31 -12.81 3.78
C TYR A 98 10.78 -12.83 3.76
N LEU A 99 10.14 -11.79 4.30
CA LEU A 99 8.68 -11.67 4.28
C LEU A 99 8.15 -11.53 2.85
N MET A 100 8.79 -10.68 2.04
CA MET A 100 8.38 -10.41 0.67
C MET A 100 8.63 -11.59 -0.28
N HIS A 101 9.59 -12.48 0.02
CA HIS A 101 9.82 -13.70 -0.77
C HIS A 101 8.59 -14.62 -0.82
N GLY A 102 7.74 -14.57 0.21
CA GLY A 102 6.49 -15.33 0.27
C GLY A 102 5.32 -14.69 -0.50
N PHE A 103 5.45 -13.47 -1.00
CA PHE A 103 4.37 -12.77 -1.69
C PHE A 103 4.12 -13.35 -3.07
N TYR A 104 2.86 -13.37 -3.46
CA TYR A 104 2.48 -13.77 -4.80
C TYR A 104 3.10 -12.83 -5.85
N TYR A 105 3.50 -13.41 -6.99
CA TYR A 105 4.20 -12.65 -8.04
C TYR A 105 3.44 -11.39 -8.48
N HIS A 106 2.12 -11.46 -8.64
CA HIS A 106 1.27 -10.33 -9.00
C HIS A 106 0.70 -9.56 -7.79
N SER A 107 1.37 -9.59 -6.64
CA SER A 107 1.18 -8.64 -5.56
C SER A 107 2.16 -7.47 -5.72
N TYR A 108 1.65 -6.24 -5.83
CA TYR A 108 2.42 -5.09 -6.30
C TYR A 108 2.67 -4.02 -5.24
N ALA A 109 1.87 -3.96 -4.19
CA ALA A 109 1.99 -2.93 -3.17
C ALA A 109 3.19 -3.16 -2.25
N CYS A 110 3.94 -2.10 -1.95
CA CYS A 110 5.06 -2.11 -0.99
C CYS A 110 6.18 -3.12 -1.30
N VAL A 111 6.35 -3.53 -2.55
CA VAL A 111 7.41 -4.41 -3.03
C VAL A 111 8.39 -3.60 -3.88
N LYS A 112 9.69 -3.71 -3.57
CA LYS A 112 10.73 -3.01 -4.34
C LYS A 112 10.71 -3.45 -5.81
N GLY A 113 10.80 -2.50 -6.72
CA GLY A 113 10.72 -2.74 -8.17
C GLY A 113 9.31 -2.96 -8.70
N LYS A 114 8.30 -2.94 -7.83
CA LYS A 114 6.88 -3.01 -8.20
C LYS A 114 6.17 -1.70 -7.78
N GLY A 115 4.90 -1.58 -8.10
CA GLY A 115 4.11 -0.40 -7.76
C GLY A 115 2.85 -0.31 -8.61
N GLY A 116 2.07 0.78 -8.43
CA GLY A 116 0.79 0.97 -9.11
C GLY A 116 0.93 1.02 -10.64
N HIS A 117 1.95 1.68 -11.17
CA HIS A 117 2.15 1.77 -12.63
C HIS A 117 2.42 0.39 -13.24
N LEU A 118 3.36 -0.39 -12.66
CA LEU A 118 3.62 -1.74 -13.15
C LEU A 118 2.39 -2.64 -13.02
N ALA A 119 1.65 -2.56 -11.91
CA ALA A 119 0.41 -3.30 -11.72
C ALA A 119 -0.63 -2.96 -12.80
N SER A 120 -0.78 -1.66 -13.11
CA SER A 120 -1.64 -1.16 -14.17
C SER A 120 -1.23 -1.68 -15.56
N ASP A 121 0.06 -1.61 -15.89
CA ASP A 121 0.56 -2.00 -17.22
C ASP A 121 0.46 -3.51 -17.43
N VAL A 122 0.72 -4.31 -16.40
CA VAL A 122 0.58 -5.78 -16.47
C VAL A 122 -0.89 -6.17 -16.64
N LEU A 123 -1.81 -5.53 -15.90
CA LEU A 123 -3.24 -5.76 -16.04
C LEU A 123 -3.73 -5.35 -17.44
N ALA A 124 -3.32 -4.17 -17.95
CA ALA A 124 -3.74 -3.68 -19.26
C ALA A 124 -3.32 -4.62 -20.38
N ARG A 125 -2.06 -5.11 -20.35
CA ARG A 125 -1.60 -6.10 -21.32
C ARG A 125 -2.42 -7.38 -21.29
N LYS A 126 -2.74 -7.89 -20.11
CA LYS A 126 -3.55 -9.10 -19.96
C LYS A 126 -5.00 -8.87 -20.40
N TYR A 127 -5.56 -7.70 -20.15
CA TYR A 127 -6.88 -7.30 -20.63
C TYR A 127 -6.96 -7.35 -22.16
N HIS A 128 -5.98 -6.75 -22.83
CA HIS A 128 -5.88 -6.77 -24.30
C HIS A 128 -5.74 -8.19 -24.84
N GLU A 129 -4.82 -8.99 -24.26
CA GLU A 129 -4.59 -10.37 -24.65
C GLU A 129 -5.86 -11.23 -24.54
N LEU A 130 -6.54 -11.20 -23.40
CA LEU A 130 -7.72 -12.01 -23.18
C LEU A 130 -8.91 -11.57 -24.04
N TYR A 131 -9.05 -10.26 -24.25
CA TYR A 131 -10.05 -9.75 -25.17
C TYR A 131 -9.79 -10.17 -26.63
N SER A 132 -8.54 -10.16 -27.05
CA SER A 132 -8.17 -10.66 -28.39
C SER A 132 -8.42 -12.16 -28.56
N LEU A 133 -8.27 -12.95 -27.50
CA LEU A 133 -8.46 -14.41 -27.52
C LEU A 133 -9.94 -14.80 -27.41
N TRP A 134 -10.74 -14.11 -26.58
CA TRP A 134 -12.09 -14.52 -26.18
C TRP A 134 -13.16 -13.45 -26.43
N GLY A 135 -12.81 -12.34 -27.05
CA GLY A 135 -13.73 -11.23 -27.28
C GLY A 135 -14.30 -10.67 -25.97
N GLY A 136 -15.58 -10.32 -25.98
CA GLY A 136 -16.30 -9.82 -24.81
C GLY A 136 -16.64 -10.88 -23.74
N GLU A 137 -16.32 -12.14 -23.96
CA GLU A 137 -16.64 -13.26 -23.06
C GLU A 137 -15.53 -13.45 -22.00
N VAL A 138 -15.04 -12.37 -21.44
CA VAL A 138 -14.14 -12.33 -20.28
C VAL A 138 -14.89 -11.70 -19.11
N TRP A 139 -14.87 -12.37 -17.97
CA TRP A 139 -15.50 -11.91 -16.74
C TRP A 139 -14.46 -11.42 -15.74
N VAL A 140 -14.75 -10.30 -15.12
CA VAL A 140 -13.89 -9.62 -14.18
C VAL A 140 -14.54 -9.68 -12.80
N LEU A 141 -13.86 -10.32 -11.85
CA LEU A 141 -14.13 -10.15 -10.43
C LEU A 141 -13.25 -9.01 -9.92
N LYS A 142 -13.87 -7.91 -9.52
CA LYS A 142 -13.23 -6.80 -8.83
C LYS A 142 -13.64 -6.82 -7.37
N ALA A 143 -12.66 -7.02 -6.50
CA ALA A 143 -12.88 -7.15 -5.07
C ALA A 143 -11.94 -6.24 -4.26
N ASP A 144 -12.41 -5.81 -3.11
CA ASP A 144 -11.71 -4.96 -2.14
C ASP A 144 -12.11 -5.42 -0.74
N ILE A 145 -11.21 -5.35 0.24
CA ILE A 145 -11.51 -5.79 1.61
C ILE A 145 -12.05 -4.62 2.41
N HIS A 146 -13.13 -4.88 3.15
CA HIS A 146 -13.78 -3.86 3.97
C HIS A 146 -12.91 -3.47 5.16
N HIS A 147 -12.66 -2.16 5.34
CA HIS A 147 -11.86 -1.60 6.44
C HIS A 147 -10.56 -2.36 6.74
N TYR A 148 -9.83 -2.78 5.72
CA TYR A 148 -8.76 -3.77 5.78
C TYR A 148 -7.80 -3.58 6.96
N PHE A 149 -7.12 -2.42 7.05
CA PHE A 149 -6.14 -2.16 8.12
C PHE A 149 -6.75 -2.19 9.52
N ASP A 150 -8.00 -1.78 9.66
CA ASP A 150 -8.74 -1.78 10.94
C ASP A 150 -9.25 -3.16 11.32
N SER A 151 -9.29 -4.13 10.37
CA SER A 151 -9.87 -5.47 10.55
C SER A 151 -8.82 -6.57 10.71
N ILE A 152 -7.53 -6.28 10.59
CA ILE A 152 -6.46 -7.27 10.73
C ILE A 152 -6.44 -7.84 12.15
N ASP A 153 -6.70 -9.14 12.31
CA ASP A 153 -6.65 -9.86 13.59
C ASP A 153 -5.18 -10.09 14.00
N HIS A 154 -4.82 -9.66 15.20
CA HIS A 154 -3.44 -9.77 15.71
C HIS A 154 -3.00 -11.23 15.88
N GLY A 155 -3.88 -12.10 16.34
CA GLY A 155 -3.58 -13.54 16.54
C GLY A 155 -3.25 -14.22 15.21
N VAL A 156 -4.05 -13.98 14.18
CA VAL A 156 -3.81 -14.53 12.83
C VAL A 156 -2.50 -13.99 12.26
N LEU A 157 -2.27 -12.66 12.31
CA LEU A 157 -1.03 -12.06 11.80
C LEU A 157 0.21 -12.59 12.52
N LYS A 158 0.18 -12.66 13.85
CA LYS A 158 1.28 -13.22 14.65
C LYS A 158 1.54 -14.68 14.31
N ALA A 159 0.51 -15.49 14.12
CA ALA A 159 0.63 -16.88 13.70
C ALA A 159 1.28 -16.99 12.31
N GLN A 160 0.91 -16.14 11.36
CA GLN A 160 1.52 -16.09 10.03
C GLN A 160 3.01 -15.74 10.09
N LEU A 161 3.39 -14.72 10.87
CA LEU A 161 4.80 -14.35 11.07
C LEU A 161 5.61 -15.49 11.69
N ARG A 162 5.05 -16.22 12.69
CA ARG A 162 5.71 -17.38 13.33
C ARG A 162 5.90 -18.57 12.39
N ARG A 163 5.16 -18.67 11.29
CA ARG A 163 5.42 -19.66 10.24
C ARG A 163 6.67 -19.33 9.41
N ILE A 164 7.10 -18.06 9.39
CA ILE A 164 8.24 -17.58 8.60
C ILE A 164 9.46 -17.37 9.50
N ILE A 165 9.26 -16.81 10.68
CA ILE A 165 10.30 -16.39 11.63
C ILE A 165 10.28 -17.31 12.86
N LYS A 166 11.48 -17.77 13.28
CA LYS A 166 11.71 -18.52 14.51
C LYS A 166 12.43 -17.68 15.57
N ASP A 167 13.14 -16.65 15.14
CA ASP A 167 13.95 -15.77 16.01
C ASP A 167 13.05 -15.01 16.99
N LYS A 168 13.23 -15.29 18.29
CA LYS A 168 12.39 -14.75 19.38
C LYS A 168 12.53 -13.22 19.50
N GLY A 169 13.73 -12.68 19.32
CA GLY A 169 13.98 -11.23 19.40
C GLY A 169 13.25 -10.48 18.28
N VAL A 170 13.31 -11.01 17.07
CA VAL A 170 12.58 -10.47 15.91
C VAL A 170 11.07 -10.54 16.12
N LEU A 171 10.55 -11.71 16.58
CA LEU A 171 9.12 -11.87 16.83
C LEU A 171 8.61 -10.93 17.91
N ARG A 172 9.40 -10.69 18.98
CA ARG A 172 9.05 -9.71 20.02
C ARG A 172 8.87 -8.31 19.42
N LEU A 173 9.79 -7.85 18.55
CA LEU A 173 9.65 -6.54 17.88
C LEU A 173 8.43 -6.50 16.96
N CYS A 174 8.17 -7.57 16.22
CA CYS A 174 6.97 -7.66 15.38
C CYS A 174 5.69 -7.55 16.23
N ASP A 175 5.63 -8.30 17.33
CA ASP A 175 4.48 -8.30 18.24
C ASP A 175 4.25 -6.90 18.85
N LEU A 176 5.32 -6.19 19.28
CA LEU A 176 5.23 -4.82 19.78
C LEU A 176 4.60 -3.86 18.75
N TYR A 177 4.96 -3.97 17.47
CA TYR A 177 4.37 -3.11 16.42
C TYR A 177 2.95 -3.50 16.03
N ILE A 178 2.59 -4.77 16.17
CA ILE A 178 1.23 -5.26 15.92
C ILE A 178 0.30 -4.79 17.04
N ASP A 179 0.72 -4.97 18.30
CA ASP A 179 -0.08 -4.61 19.47
C ASP A 179 -0.19 -3.11 19.68
N ASN A 180 0.82 -2.34 19.24
CA ASN A 180 0.77 -0.88 19.28
C ASN A 180 -0.10 -0.31 18.15
N ASN A 181 -1.40 -0.56 18.22
CA ASN A 181 -2.39 -0.08 17.25
C ASN A 181 -3.10 1.22 17.69
N GLY A 182 -2.81 1.72 18.89
CA GLY A 182 -3.48 2.86 19.51
C GLY A 182 -4.94 2.59 19.90
N LYS A 183 -5.30 1.31 20.11
CA LYS A 183 -6.59 0.81 20.60
C LYS A 183 -6.34 -0.34 21.57
N ASP A 184 -7.17 -0.51 22.57
CA ASP A 184 -7.07 -1.61 23.54
C ASP A 184 -7.80 -2.87 23.04
N VAL A 185 -7.65 -3.19 21.75
CA VAL A 185 -8.27 -4.35 21.12
C VAL A 185 -7.26 -5.07 20.23
N PRO A 186 -7.30 -6.42 20.16
CA PRO A 186 -6.35 -7.23 19.41
C PRO A 186 -6.68 -7.26 17.89
N VAL A 187 -7.20 -6.15 17.37
CA VAL A 187 -7.62 -6.02 15.96
C VAL A 187 -7.18 -4.66 15.42
N GLY A 188 -6.71 -4.66 14.20
CA GLY A 188 -6.30 -3.48 13.46
C GLY A 188 -4.84 -3.11 13.65
N ILE A 189 -4.22 -2.62 12.60
CA ILE A 189 -2.85 -2.09 12.59
C ILE A 189 -2.85 -0.64 12.07
N PRO A 190 -1.96 0.22 12.57
CA PRO A 190 -2.02 1.65 12.28
C PRO A 190 -1.65 1.97 10.83
N VAL A 191 -2.49 2.76 10.16
CA VAL A 191 -2.19 3.29 8.82
C VAL A 191 -1.12 4.37 8.92
N GLY A 192 -0.06 4.24 8.11
CA GLY A 192 1.04 5.19 8.05
C GLY A 192 2.38 4.63 8.55
N ASN A 193 2.41 3.43 9.10
CA ASN A 193 3.63 2.75 9.54
C ASN A 193 4.21 1.86 8.45
N LEU A 194 5.54 1.79 8.38
CA LEU A 194 6.23 0.90 7.44
C LEU A 194 5.95 -0.58 7.74
N THR A 195 6.01 -0.96 9.01
CA THR A 195 5.72 -2.33 9.47
C THR A 195 4.30 -2.75 9.10
N SER A 196 3.32 -1.86 9.33
CA SER A 196 1.92 -2.15 8.98
C SER A 196 1.71 -2.44 7.49
N GLN A 197 2.42 -1.73 6.61
CA GLN A 197 2.32 -1.96 5.17
C GLN A 197 2.83 -3.35 4.76
N ILE A 198 3.95 -3.79 5.34
CA ILE A 198 4.51 -5.11 5.06
C ILE A 198 3.66 -6.20 5.70
N PHE A 199 3.26 -6.03 6.95
CA PHE A 199 2.42 -6.98 7.67
C PHE A 199 1.04 -7.17 7.03
N ALA A 200 0.43 -6.10 6.53
CA ALA A 200 -0.78 -6.19 5.73
C ALA A 200 -0.60 -7.06 4.47
N ASN A 201 0.52 -6.95 3.77
CA ASN A 201 0.79 -7.85 2.64
C ASN A 201 1.03 -9.30 3.09
N VAL A 202 1.73 -9.53 4.23
CA VAL A 202 1.89 -10.87 4.81
C VAL A 202 0.53 -11.48 5.11
N TYR A 203 -0.38 -10.71 5.69
CA TYR A 203 -1.71 -11.17 6.08
C TYR A 203 -2.52 -11.76 4.92
N LEU A 204 -2.47 -11.15 3.74
CA LEU A 204 -3.18 -11.62 2.55
C LEU A 204 -2.43 -12.68 1.74
N THR A 205 -1.20 -13.04 2.12
CA THR A 205 -0.46 -14.09 1.41
C THR A 205 -1.18 -15.44 1.45
N ASP A 206 -1.92 -15.71 2.51
CA ASP A 206 -2.70 -16.96 2.61
C ASP A 206 -3.89 -16.95 1.65
N LEU A 207 -4.55 -15.79 1.44
CA LEU A 207 -5.57 -15.64 0.41
C LEU A 207 -4.96 -15.82 -0.99
N ASP A 208 -3.82 -15.17 -1.26
CA ASP A 208 -3.14 -15.30 -2.55
C ASP A 208 -2.84 -16.77 -2.88
N ARG A 209 -2.34 -17.54 -1.92
CA ARG A 209 -2.07 -18.96 -2.06
C ARG A 209 -3.35 -19.76 -2.27
N TYR A 210 -4.39 -19.49 -1.48
CA TYR A 210 -5.67 -20.17 -1.62
C TYR A 210 -6.24 -19.99 -3.02
N LEU A 211 -6.30 -18.76 -3.50
CA LEU A 211 -6.80 -18.46 -4.85
C LEU A 211 -5.95 -19.09 -5.96
N LYS A 212 -4.61 -19.07 -5.81
CA LYS A 212 -3.70 -19.56 -6.85
C LYS A 212 -3.44 -21.06 -6.80
N GLU A 213 -3.24 -21.62 -5.63
CA GLU A 213 -2.79 -23.01 -5.47
C GLU A 213 -3.98 -23.97 -5.31
N GLN A 214 -5.06 -23.57 -4.64
CA GLN A 214 -6.24 -24.40 -4.41
C GLN A 214 -7.34 -24.14 -5.43
N LEU A 215 -7.77 -22.90 -5.60
CA LEU A 215 -8.81 -22.57 -6.60
C LEU A 215 -8.27 -22.46 -8.04
N ARG A 216 -6.94 -22.43 -8.21
CA ARG A 216 -6.26 -22.33 -9.50
C ARG A 216 -6.75 -21.16 -10.36
N VAL A 217 -7.07 -20.03 -9.71
CA VAL A 217 -7.49 -18.80 -10.40
C VAL A 217 -6.45 -18.44 -11.47
N PRO A 218 -6.82 -18.38 -12.77
CA PRO A 218 -5.83 -18.25 -13.83
C PRO A 218 -5.12 -16.90 -13.79
N TYR A 219 -5.86 -15.81 -13.65
CA TYR A 219 -5.33 -14.46 -13.70
C TYR A 219 -5.78 -13.66 -12.49
N MET A 220 -4.85 -13.28 -11.62
CA MET A 220 -5.08 -12.53 -10.39
C MET A 220 -4.03 -11.44 -10.25
N TYR A 221 -4.46 -10.23 -9.89
CA TYR A 221 -3.63 -9.05 -9.67
C TYR A 221 -4.06 -8.38 -8.38
N ARG A 222 -3.12 -8.17 -7.46
CA ARG A 222 -3.44 -7.56 -6.16
C ARG A 222 -2.57 -6.32 -5.88
N TYR A 223 -3.20 -5.29 -5.40
CA TYR A 223 -2.54 -4.11 -4.86
C TYR A 223 -3.07 -3.82 -3.45
N MET A 224 -2.37 -4.29 -2.42
CA MET A 224 -2.79 -4.30 -1.03
C MET A 224 -4.09 -5.13 -0.86
N ASP A 225 -5.17 -4.51 -0.41
CA ASP A 225 -6.52 -5.07 -0.21
C ASP A 225 -7.35 -5.14 -1.50
N ASP A 226 -6.94 -4.43 -2.53
CA ASP A 226 -7.61 -4.33 -3.82
C ASP A 226 -7.12 -5.41 -4.79
N PHE A 227 -7.99 -6.30 -5.28
CA PHE A 227 -7.61 -7.32 -6.24
C PHE A 227 -8.58 -7.49 -7.40
N VAL A 228 -8.05 -7.96 -8.51
CA VAL A 228 -8.76 -8.24 -9.76
C VAL A 228 -8.45 -9.65 -10.20
N CYS A 229 -9.49 -10.44 -10.46
CA CYS A 229 -9.36 -11.75 -11.09
C CYS A 229 -10.11 -11.78 -12.41
N LEU A 230 -9.57 -12.52 -13.41
CA LEU A 230 -10.17 -12.61 -14.75
C LEU A 230 -10.48 -14.08 -15.06
N PHE A 231 -11.66 -14.31 -15.62
CA PHE A 231 -12.23 -15.64 -15.91
C PHE A 231 -12.83 -15.67 -17.30
N ARG A 232 -12.99 -16.88 -17.84
CA ARG A 232 -13.66 -17.09 -19.10
C ARG A 232 -15.18 -17.08 -18.95
N THR A 233 -15.69 -17.57 -17.82
CA THR A 233 -17.12 -17.66 -17.56
C THR A 233 -17.54 -16.90 -16.31
N ARG A 234 -18.83 -16.52 -16.26
CA ARG A 234 -19.41 -15.90 -15.08
C ARG A 234 -19.46 -16.86 -13.90
N ALA A 235 -19.76 -18.12 -14.16
CA ALA A 235 -19.85 -19.16 -13.13
C ALA A 235 -18.51 -19.35 -12.40
N GLU A 236 -17.39 -19.37 -13.12
CA GLU A 236 -16.04 -19.42 -12.50
C GLU A 236 -15.76 -18.20 -11.61
N ALA A 237 -16.18 -17.02 -12.04
CA ALA A 237 -16.00 -15.79 -11.25
C ALA A 237 -16.88 -15.80 -9.99
N GLU A 238 -18.13 -16.26 -10.08
CA GLU A 238 -19.07 -16.41 -8.95
C GLU A 238 -18.56 -17.45 -7.95
N GLN A 239 -18.11 -18.60 -8.42
CA GLN A 239 -17.51 -19.63 -7.56
C GLN A 239 -16.26 -19.11 -6.84
N CYS A 240 -15.39 -18.39 -7.55
CA CYS A 240 -14.21 -17.77 -6.93
C CYS A 240 -14.60 -16.75 -5.87
N LEU A 241 -15.61 -15.93 -6.11
CA LEU A 241 -16.10 -14.94 -5.14
C LEU A 241 -16.60 -15.62 -3.87
N GLU A 242 -17.49 -16.61 -4.00
CA GLU A 242 -18.05 -17.35 -2.87
C GLU A 242 -16.96 -18.01 -2.02
N GLN A 243 -16.01 -18.69 -2.66
CA GLN A 243 -14.91 -19.36 -1.97
C GLN A 243 -13.95 -18.37 -1.32
N ALA A 244 -13.70 -17.23 -1.94
CA ALA A 244 -12.88 -16.15 -1.36
C ALA A 244 -13.56 -15.54 -0.12
N GLU A 245 -14.88 -15.33 -0.14
CA GLU A 245 -15.64 -14.81 1.01
C GLU A 245 -15.60 -15.79 2.20
N ILE A 246 -15.80 -17.09 1.95
CA ILE A 246 -15.70 -18.13 2.98
C ILE A 246 -14.29 -18.13 3.59
N PHE A 247 -13.26 -18.17 2.73
CA PHE A 247 -11.87 -18.19 3.20
C PHE A 247 -11.50 -16.94 4.02
N LEU A 248 -11.88 -15.75 3.54
CA LEU A 248 -11.63 -14.48 4.24
C LEU A 248 -12.28 -14.48 5.62
N ARG A 249 -13.55 -14.86 5.73
CA ARG A 249 -14.30 -14.89 6.97
C ARG A 249 -13.73 -15.92 7.96
N GLU A 250 -13.51 -17.15 7.53
CA GLU A 250 -13.16 -18.26 8.42
C GLU A 250 -11.67 -18.28 8.80
N ARG A 251 -10.79 -17.93 7.87
CA ARG A 251 -9.34 -18.03 8.06
C ARG A 251 -8.67 -16.71 8.41
N LEU A 252 -9.18 -15.62 7.87
CA LEU A 252 -8.56 -14.30 8.03
C LEU A 252 -9.43 -13.33 8.83
N LYS A 253 -10.65 -13.70 9.23
CA LYS A 253 -11.60 -12.83 9.94
C LYS A 253 -11.82 -11.49 9.23
N LEU A 254 -11.88 -11.53 7.91
CA LEU A 254 -12.07 -10.38 7.04
C LEU A 254 -13.34 -10.51 6.23
N GLU A 255 -13.88 -9.38 5.79
CA GLU A 255 -15.05 -9.29 4.92
C GLU A 255 -14.74 -8.53 3.64
N LEU A 256 -15.35 -8.93 2.53
CA LEU A 256 -15.28 -8.17 1.28
C LEU A 256 -16.11 -6.89 1.38
N ASN A 257 -15.66 -5.87 0.69
CA ASN A 257 -16.41 -4.62 0.55
C ASN A 257 -17.72 -4.90 -0.23
N PRO A 258 -18.89 -4.36 0.19
CA PRO A 258 -20.15 -4.49 -0.55
C PRO A 258 -20.11 -3.98 -2.02
N LYS A 259 -19.06 -3.25 -2.39
CA LYS A 259 -18.79 -2.82 -3.76
C LYS A 259 -18.09 -3.88 -4.62
N THR A 260 -17.80 -5.05 -4.09
CA THR A 260 -17.29 -6.20 -4.84
C THR A 260 -18.26 -6.58 -5.95
N ARG A 261 -17.80 -6.75 -7.18
CA ARG A 261 -18.65 -6.96 -8.36
C ARG A 261 -18.01 -7.88 -9.37
N ILE A 262 -18.88 -8.59 -10.09
CA ILE A 262 -18.55 -9.39 -11.28
C ILE A 262 -19.21 -8.72 -12.49
N TYR A 263 -18.46 -8.51 -13.54
CA TYR A 263 -18.95 -7.89 -14.78
C TYR A 263 -18.07 -8.26 -15.98
N LYS A 264 -18.56 -8.01 -17.19
CA LYS A 264 -17.80 -8.26 -18.42
C LYS A 264 -16.66 -7.25 -18.61
N ILE A 265 -15.58 -7.71 -19.22
CA ILE A 265 -14.35 -6.93 -19.48
C ILE A 265 -14.62 -5.59 -20.18
N LEU A 266 -15.65 -5.52 -21.02
CA LEU A 266 -16.05 -4.32 -21.77
C LEU A 266 -16.45 -3.14 -20.88
N HIS A 267 -16.92 -3.41 -19.65
CA HIS A 267 -17.28 -2.34 -18.71
C HIS A 267 -16.06 -1.61 -18.15
N GLY A 268 -14.85 -2.16 -18.35
CA GLY A 268 -13.63 -1.65 -17.79
C GLY A 268 -13.52 -1.84 -16.27
N VAL A 269 -12.31 -1.95 -15.75
CA VAL A 269 -12.02 -2.12 -14.32
C VAL A 269 -11.21 -0.99 -13.74
N ASP A 270 -11.62 -0.50 -12.58
CA ASP A 270 -10.85 0.46 -11.79
C ASP A 270 -9.76 -0.29 -11.00
N PHE A 271 -8.49 0.01 -11.29
CA PHE A 271 -7.36 -0.55 -10.56
C PHE A 271 -6.20 0.43 -10.48
N VAL A 272 -5.61 0.60 -9.32
CA VAL A 272 -4.45 1.45 -9.02
C VAL A 272 -4.48 2.86 -9.64
N GLY A 273 -5.64 3.50 -9.65
CA GLY A 273 -5.80 4.89 -10.12
C GLY A 273 -6.22 5.04 -11.56
N TYR A 274 -6.36 3.95 -12.30
CA TYR A 274 -6.79 3.93 -13.70
C TYR A 274 -8.04 3.08 -13.89
N ARG A 275 -8.75 3.35 -15.00
CA ARG A 275 -9.81 2.48 -15.52
C ARG A 275 -9.31 1.81 -16.79
N HIS A 276 -9.21 0.50 -16.73
CA HIS A 276 -8.68 -0.33 -17.80
C HIS A 276 -9.81 -0.84 -18.68
N TYR A 277 -9.66 -0.67 -19.97
CA TYR A 277 -10.49 -1.24 -21.02
C TYR A 277 -9.65 -2.20 -21.87
N PRO A 278 -10.25 -3.04 -22.73
CA PRO A 278 -9.50 -3.97 -23.56
C PRO A 278 -8.44 -3.34 -24.46
N ASP A 279 -8.72 -2.15 -24.99
CA ASP A 279 -7.92 -1.44 -26.00
C ASP A 279 -7.20 -0.21 -25.47
N HIS A 280 -7.63 0.31 -24.30
CA HIS A 280 -7.04 1.54 -23.73
C HIS A 280 -7.19 1.60 -22.22
N LYS A 281 -6.51 2.53 -21.58
CA LYS A 281 -6.72 2.87 -20.17
C LYS A 281 -6.89 4.37 -19.97
N ARG A 282 -7.76 4.74 -19.03
CA ARG A 282 -8.08 6.14 -18.69
C ARG A 282 -7.71 6.45 -17.26
N VAL A 283 -7.39 7.70 -17.00
CA VAL A 283 -7.33 8.23 -15.63
C VAL A 283 -8.72 8.17 -15.00
N ARG A 284 -8.83 7.77 -13.75
CA ARG A 284 -10.12 7.72 -13.04
C ARG A 284 -10.75 9.11 -12.94
N LYS A 285 -12.08 9.16 -13.11
CA LYS A 285 -12.87 10.39 -13.04
C LYS A 285 -12.61 11.19 -11.76
N ASP A 286 -12.55 10.53 -10.62
CA ASP A 286 -12.26 11.16 -9.32
C ASP A 286 -10.93 11.93 -9.31
N SER A 287 -9.91 11.42 -10.02
CA SER A 287 -8.60 12.08 -10.12
C SER A 287 -8.68 13.37 -10.92
N ILE A 288 -9.46 13.36 -12.03
CA ILE A 288 -9.71 14.53 -12.87
C ILE A 288 -10.51 15.58 -12.08
N GLU A 289 -11.56 15.16 -11.38
CA GLU A 289 -12.40 16.05 -10.56
C GLU A 289 -11.60 16.69 -9.42
N ARG A 290 -10.70 15.94 -8.76
CA ARG A 290 -9.81 16.52 -7.73
C ARG A 290 -8.91 17.61 -8.32
N MET A 291 -8.32 17.37 -9.50
CA MET A 291 -7.48 18.41 -10.13
C MET A 291 -8.30 19.64 -10.53
N ASN A 292 -9.51 19.46 -11.08
CA ASN A 292 -10.42 20.56 -11.37
C ASN A 292 -10.81 21.34 -10.11
N ARG A 293 -11.06 20.66 -8.98
CA ARG A 293 -11.34 21.32 -7.69
C ARG A 293 -10.15 22.14 -7.20
N ARG A 294 -8.91 21.65 -7.37
CA ARG A 294 -7.69 22.42 -7.01
C ARG A 294 -7.53 23.68 -7.86
N ILE A 295 -7.76 23.60 -9.17
CA ILE A 295 -7.74 24.76 -10.06
C ILE A 295 -8.80 25.80 -9.62
N ARG A 296 -10.04 25.34 -9.35
CA ARG A 296 -11.12 26.22 -8.86
C ARG A 296 -10.75 26.87 -7.53
N ARG A 297 -10.20 26.10 -6.58
CA ARG A 297 -9.76 26.60 -5.28
C ARG A 297 -8.69 27.69 -5.41
N TYR A 298 -7.73 27.50 -6.32
CA TYR A 298 -6.72 28.50 -6.63
C TYR A 298 -7.35 29.80 -7.16
N ARG A 299 -8.31 29.71 -8.09
CA ARG A 299 -9.02 30.87 -8.63
C ARG A 299 -9.80 31.65 -7.57
N MET A 300 -10.55 30.95 -6.71
CA MET A 300 -11.57 31.55 -5.87
C MET A 300 -11.11 31.91 -4.44
N ARG A 301 -10.22 31.15 -3.83
CA ARG A 301 -9.92 31.27 -2.39
C ARG A 301 -8.59 31.92 -2.05
N GLY A 302 -7.65 31.97 -2.95
CA GLY A 302 -6.34 32.60 -2.70
C GLY A 302 -5.44 31.89 -1.67
N ASP A 303 -5.85 30.76 -1.16
CA ASP A 303 -5.14 29.98 -0.12
C ASP A 303 -4.07 29.03 -0.67
N MET A 304 -3.76 29.15 -1.95
CA MET A 304 -2.75 28.36 -2.67
C MET A 304 -1.93 29.30 -3.57
N THR A 305 -0.60 29.10 -3.58
CA THR A 305 0.30 29.83 -4.50
C THR A 305 0.30 29.21 -5.90
N ALA A 306 0.69 29.96 -6.93
CA ALA A 306 0.88 29.45 -8.28
C ALA A 306 1.88 28.28 -8.31
N GLN A 307 2.97 28.38 -7.54
CA GLN A 307 3.96 27.32 -7.42
C GLN A 307 3.35 26.02 -6.83
N GLN A 308 2.48 26.13 -5.84
CA GLN A 308 1.78 24.98 -5.27
C GLN A 308 0.81 24.33 -6.26
N LEU A 309 0.09 25.15 -7.04
CA LEU A 309 -0.78 24.64 -8.11
C LEU A 309 0.03 23.92 -9.18
N LEU A 310 1.12 24.53 -9.67
CA LEU A 310 2.03 23.93 -10.66
C LEU A 310 2.63 22.61 -10.16
N ALA A 311 3.12 22.56 -8.92
CA ALA A 311 3.65 21.33 -8.34
C ALA A 311 2.59 20.21 -8.28
N SER A 312 1.34 20.57 -7.89
CA SER A 312 0.21 19.64 -7.89
C SER A 312 -0.13 19.15 -9.29
N PHE A 313 -0.12 20.05 -10.28
CA PHE A 313 -0.40 19.71 -11.67
C PHE A 313 0.70 18.84 -12.28
N THR A 314 1.98 19.15 -12.06
CA THR A 314 3.11 18.33 -12.51
C THR A 314 3.03 16.89 -11.97
N SER A 315 2.73 16.74 -10.69
CA SER A 315 2.51 15.41 -10.10
C SER A 315 1.32 14.68 -10.72
N TRP A 316 0.21 15.40 -10.95
CA TRP A 316 -0.99 14.83 -11.57
C TRP A 316 -0.77 14.47 -13.04
N SER A 317 -0.11 15.33 -13.84
CA SER A 317 0.19 15.06 -15.25
C SER A 317 1.16 13.90 -15.42
N GLY A 318 2.15 13.76 -14.52
CA GLY A 318 3.02 12.59 -14.48
C GLY A 318 2.23 11.30 -14.24
N HIS A 319 1.25 11.29 -13.32
CA HIS A 319 0.35 10.15 -13.14
C HIS A 319 -0.53 9.94 -14.38
N ALA A 320 -1.13 11.00 -14.93
CA ALA A 320 -2.00 10.91 -16.10
C ALA A 320 -1.27 10.40 -17.35
N GLY A 321 0.01 10.73 -17.51
CA GLY A 321 0.84 10.29 -18.64
C GLY A 321 1.05 8.78 -18.75
N HIS A 322 0.72 8.01 -17.69
CA HIS A 322 0.70 6.55 -17.76
C HIS A 322 -0.62 5.97 -18.32
N ALA A 323 -1.55 6.81 -18.78
CA ALA A 323 -2.80 6.43 -19.42
C ALA A 323 -2.92 7.08 -20.80
N ASP A 324 -3.91 6.67 -21.59
CA ASP A 324 -4.22 7.25 -22.90
C ASP A 324 -4.91 8.60 -22.71
N SER A 325 -4.16 9.59 -22.27
CA SER A 325 -4.68 10.87 -21.77
C SER A 325 -3.98 12.12 -22.30
N ALA A 326 -3.31 12.04 -23.46
CA ALA A 326 -2.59 13.18 -24.04
C ALA A 326 -3.48 14.42 -24.21
N HIS A 327 -4.66 14.26 -24.82
CA HIS A 327 -5.63 15.34 -25.00
C HIS A 327 -6.16 15.88 -23.65
N LEU A 328 -6.39 14.99 -22.65
CA LEU A 328 -6.78 15.40 -21.31
C LEU A 328 -5.71 16.25 -20.64
N ILE A 329 -4.44 15.84 -20.73
CA ILE A 329 -3.31 16.59 -20.17
C ILE A 329 -3.23 17.98 -20.84
N GLN A 330 -3.34 18.05 -22.16
CA GLN A 330 -3.33 19.32 -22.89
C GLN A 330 -4.45 20.26 -22.43
N THR A 331 -5.69 19.74 -22.33
CA THR A 331 -6.84 20.51 -21.86
C THR A 331 -6.63 21.02 -20.43
N MET A 332 -6.11 20.19 -19.55
CA MET A 332 -5.85 20.57 -18.16
C MET A 332 -4.69 21.56 -18.04
N THR A 333 -3.68 21.45 -18.89
CA THR A 333 -2.58 22.44 -18.99
C THR A 333 -3.13 23.83 -19.30
N GLN A 334 -3.99 23.94 -20.31
CA GLN A 334 -4.63 25.22 -20.67
C GLN A 334 -5.43 25.80 -19.50
N LYS A 335 -6.20 24.96 -18.77
CA LYS A 335 -6.95 25.41 -17.58
C LYS A 335 -6.04 25.94 -16.47
N VAL A 336 -4.89 25.32 -16.25
CA VAL A 336 -3.92 25.76 -15.23
C VAL A 336 -3.28 27.08 -15.65
N ILE A 337 -2.86 27.21 -16.91
CA ILE A 337 -2.27 28.45 -17.43
C ILE A 337 -3.27 29.61 -17.32
N SER A 338 -4.51 29.45 -17.82
CA SER A 338 -5.58 30.45 -17.69
C SER A 338 -5.81 30.86 -16.24
N ALA A 339 -5.87 29.87 -15.31
CA ALA A 339 -6.09 30.17 -13.91
C ALA A 339 -4.96 30.99 -13.28
N ILE A 340 -3.70 30.78 -13.70
CA ILE A 340 -2.55 31.55 -13.21
C ILE A 340 -2.58 32.95 -13.80
N SER A 341 -2.79 33.11 -15.12
CA SER A 341 -2.84 34.40 -15.80
C SER A 341 -3.95 35.30 -15.24
N GLU A 342 -5.15 34.76 -14.98
CA GLU A 342 -6.30 35.50 -14.42
C GLU A 342 -6.04 36.08 -13.00
N ARG A 343 -5.05 35.60 -12.29
CA ARG A 343 -4.70 36.08 -10.92
C ARG A 343 -3.44 36.94 -10.89
N THR A 344 -2.73 37.03 -12.00
CA THR A 344 -1.53 37.87 -12.11
C THR A 344 -1.88 39.28 -12.62
N ILE A 345 -3.11 39.45 -13.11
CA ILE A 345 -3.74 40.72 -13.48
C ILE A 345 -4.53 41.25 -12.26
#